data_0108dc07c6a90fd8a9fb5379f0347b76
#
_entry.id   0108dc07c6a90fd8a9fb5379f0347b76
#
_cell.length_a   1.000
_cell.length_b   1.000
_cell.length_c   1.000
_cell.angle_alpha   90.00
_cell.angle_beta   90.00
_cell.angle_gamma   90.00
#
_symmetry.space_group_name_H-M   'P 1'
#
loop_
_entity.id
_entity.type
_entity.pdbx_description
1 polymer ?
#
loop_
_entity_poly.entity_id
_entity_poly.type
_entity_poly.pdbx_seq_one_letter_code
_entity_poly.pdbx_strand_id
1 'polypeptide(L)'
;MAVSEIRQATVKRKTSETDIALFLRIDGSGEAEVDTGIGFLDHMLKSFAKHGLFDLKLKVTGDLIVDCHHTIEDVGIVLGEAIKEAIGDKKSIRRYGDIILPMDETLIMCAIDLSGRPYLGFESAFTADSVGYFDTQMVKEFFYAISYSAGMNLHIRKIAGENDHHIIEGMFKAFAKALDEATVKDTRIKTILSTKGSL
;
A
#
# COMPACT_ATOMS: atom_id res chain seq x y z
N MET A 1 -9.34 27.59 -15.18
CA MET A 1 -9.24 26.19 -14.71
C MET A 1 -8.16 26.19 -13.65
N ALA A 2 -8.48 25.87 -12.41
CA ALA A 2 -7.46 25.73 -11.37
C ALA A 2 -6.59 24.54 -11.74
N VAL A 3 -5.27 24.75 -11.81
CA VAL A 3 -4.28 23.66 -11.96
C VAL A 3 -4.48 22.77 -10.73
N SER A 4 -4.96 21.55 -10.90
CA SER A 4 -5.05 20.62 -9.78
C SER A 4 -3.62 20.35 -9.30
N GLU A 5 -3.37 20.62 -8.02
CA GLU A 5 -2.09 20.30 -7.41
C GLU A 5 -1.83 18.80 -7.57
N ILE A 6 -0.67 18.45 -8.14
CA ILE A 6 -0.30 17.04 -8.39
C ILE A 6 0.02 16.39 -7.05
N ARG A 7 -0.72 15.35 -6.67
CA ARG A 7 -0.52 14.61 -5.43
C ARG A 7 0.57 13.57 -5.61
N GLN A 8 1.77 13.94 -5.22
CA GLN A 8 2.96 13.08 -5.33
C GLN A 8 3.92 13.31 -4.17
N ALA A 9 4.76 12.32 -3.89
CA ALA A 9 5.80 12.40 -2.88
C ALA A 9 7.08 11.69 -3.34
N THR A 10 8.22 12.10 -2.78
CA THR A 10 9.50 11.41 -2.94
C THR A 10 10.10 11.21 -1.56
N VAL A 11 10.20 9.96 -1.13
CA VAL A 11 10.75 9.59 0.17
C VAL A 11 12.06 8.85 -0.02
N LYS A 12 13.04 9.18 0.81
CA LYS A 12 14.32 8.46 0.88
C LYS A 12 14.57 8.06 2.33
N ARG A 13 14.93 6.80 2.53
CA ARG A 13 15.29 6.25 3.85
C ARG A 13 16.58 5.45 3.73
N LYS A 14 17.51 5.74 4.61
CA LYS A 14 18.77 5.00 4.71
C LYS A 14 19.03 4.60 6.15
N THR A 15 19.27 3.32 6.35
CA THR A 15 19.68 2.71 7.63
C THR A 15 21.03 1.99 7.44
N SER A 16 21.44 1.20 8.41
CA SER A 16 22.55 0.26 8.25
C SER A 16 22.18 -0.97 7.41
N GLU A 17 20.89 -1.25 7.24
CA GLU A 17 20.34 -2.46 6.66
C GLU A 17 19.78 -2.22 5.27
N THR A 18 19.22 -1.01 5.01
CA THR A 18 18.56 -0.68 3.76
C THR A 18 18.92 0.72 3.25
N ASP A 19 18.89 0.90 1.92
CA ASP A 19 18.98 2.21 1.23
C ASP A 19 17.83 2.25 0.21
N ILE A 20 16.82 3.10 0.45
CA ILE A 20 15.55 3.13 -0.28
C ILE A 20 15.29 4.51 -0.85
N ALA A 21 14.94 4.56 -2.14
CA ALA A 21 14.41 5.75 -2.79
C ALA A 21 13.08 5.41 -3.47
N LEU A 22 12.01 6.11 -3.09
CA LEU A 22 10.66 5.89 -3.58
C LEU A 22 10.04 7.20 -4.06
N PHE A 23 9.43 7.15 -5.25
CA PHE A 23 8.52 8.17 -5.76
C PHE A 23 7.13 7.55 -5.94
N LEU A 24 6.11 8.25 -5.45
CA LEU A 24 4.70 7.88 -5.60
C LEU A 24 3.92 9.08 -6.14
N ARG A 25 3.10 8.86 -7.17
CA ARG A 25 2.04 9.77 -7.62
C ARG A 25 0.68 9.09 -7.46
N ILE A 26 -0.21 9.73 -6.70
CA ILE A 26 -1.59 9.21 -6.47
C ILE A 26 -2.42 9.34 -7.74
N ASP A 27 -2.39 10.53 -8.39
CA ASP A 27 -3.13 10.79 -9.63
C ASP A 27 -2.26 10.36 -10.84
N GLY A 28 -1.94 9.07 -10.93
CA GLY A 28 -1.07 8.48 -11.95
C GLY A 28 -1.82 7.77 -13.06
N SER A 29 -1.11 6.90 -13.75
CA SER A 29 -1.60 6.07 -14.87
C SER A 29 -1.33 4.57 -14.67
N GLY A 30 -0.73 4.19 -13.55
CA GLY A 30 -0.35 2.81 -13.24
C GLY A 30 1.00 2.41 -13.82
N GLU A 31 1.90 3.39 -14.03
CA GLU A 31 3.27 3.13 -14.46
C GLU A 31 4.16 2.77 -13.27
N ALA A 32 4.97 1.71 -13.40
CA ALA A 32 5.80 1.23 -12.30
C ALA A 32 7.20 0.82 -12.75
N GLU A 33 8.20 1.36 -12.04
CA GLU A 33 9.60 0.94 -12.10
C GLU A 33 10.00 0.49 -10.69
N VAL A 34 10.13 -0.81 -10.45
CA VAL A 34 10.37 -1.39 -9.13
C VAL A 34 11.53 -2.37 -9.18
N ASP A 35 12.48 -2.18 -8.28
CA ASP A 35 13.68 -3.01 -8.09
C ASP A 35 14.00 -3.09 -6.59
N THR A 36 13.53 -4.15 -5.92
CA THR A 36 13.77 -4.41 -4.50
C THR A 36 14.79 -5.52 -4.25
N GLY A 37 15.17 -6.24 -5.30
CA GLY A 37 15.96 -7.47 -5.19
C GLY A 37 15.12 -8.70 -4.81
N ILE A 38 13.80 -8.54 -4.52
CA ILE A 38 12.87 -9.62 -4.18
C ILE A 38 11.81 -9.68 -5.29
N GLY A 39 11.97 -10.59 -6.26
CA GLY A 39 11.16 -10.63 -7.48
C GLY A 39 9.65 -10.71 -7.23
N PHE A 40 9.22 -11.43 -6.19
CA PHE A 40 7.80 -11.50 -5.84
C PHE A 40 7.26 -10.17 -5.28
N LEU A 41 8.03 -9.47 -4.45
CA LEU A 41 7.66 -8.13 -3.96
C LEU A 41 7.58 -7.13 -5.11
N ASP A 42 8.53 -7.18 -6.06
CA ASP A 42 8.49 -6.33 -7.26
C ASP A 42 7.20 -6.55 -8.05
N HIS A 43 6.77 -7.81 -8.21
CA HIS A 43 5.53 -8.15 -8.88
C HIS A 43 4.31 -7.60 -8.11
N MET A 44 4.29 -7.74 -6.80
CA MET A 44 3.20 -7.21 -5.96
C MET A 44 3.09 -5.68 -6.03
N LEU A 45 4.21 -4.98 -5.98
CA LEU A 45 4.23 -3.51 -6.04
C LEU A 45 3.88 -2.98 -7.44
N LYS A 46 4.27 -3.69 -8.51
CA LYS A 46 3.80 -3.38 -9.87
C LYS A 46 2.29 -3.61 -10.01
N SER A 47 1.76 -4.67 -9.38
CA SER A 47 0.33 -4.94 -9.33
C SER A 47 -0.41 -3.84 -8.54
N PHE A 48 0.10 -3.42 -7.38
CA PHE A 48 -0.42 -2.29 -6.62
C PHE A 48 -0.49 -1.01 -7.47
N ALA A 49 0.59 -0.62 -8.11
CA ALA A 49 0.63 0.57 -8.95
C ALA A 49 -0.39 0.49 -10.10
N LYS A 50 -0.43 -0.66 -10.80
CA LYS A 50 -1.31 -0.85 -11.95
C LYS A 50 -2.79 -0.80 -11.59
N HIS A 51 -3.20 -1.48 -10.52
CA HIS A 51 -4.60 -1.57 -10.13
C HIS A 51 -5.10 -0.33 -9.38
N GLY A 52 -4.22 0.41 -8.69
CA GLY A 52 -4.54 1.69 -8.07
C GLY A 52 -4.41 2.88 -9.01
N LEU A 53 -3.92 2.69 -10.25
CA LEU A 53 -3.57 3.76 -11.18
C LEU A 53 -2.53 4.74 -10.63
N PHE A 54 -1.67 4.27 -9.73
CA PHE A 54 -0.57 5.04 -9.15
C PHE A 54 0.67 4.96 -10.05
N ASP A 55 1.46 6.03 -10.13
CA ASP A 55 2.81 5.92 -10.71
C ASP A 55 3.80 5.69 -9.57
N LEU A 56 4.60 4.64 -9.67
CA LEU A 56 5.54 4.20 -8.63
C LEU A 56 6.94 3.98 -9.21
N LYS A 57 7.93 4.67 -8.61
CA LYS A 57 9.35 4.33 -8.83
C LYS A 57 9.97 3.97 -7.51
N LEU A 58 10.57 2.80 -7.42
CA LEU A 58 11.18 2.28 -6.21
C LEU A 58 12.50 1.58 -6.54
N LYS A 59 13.54 2.02 -5.86
CA LYS A 59 14.84 1.34 -5.84
C LYS A 59 15.25 1.07 -4.41
N VAL A 60 15.66 -0.17 -4.16
CA VAL A 60 16.10 -0.63 -2.84
C VAL A 60 17.44 -1.36 -2.96
N THR A 61 18.32 -1.10 -2.01
CA THR A 61 19.46 -1.96 -1.70
C THR A 61 19.32 -2.38 -0.26
N GLY A 62 19.05 -3.66 -0.02
CA GLY A 62 18.87 -4.23 1.32
C GLY A 62 19.87 -5.34 1.61
N ASP A 63 19.96 -5.73 2.86
CA ASP A 63 20.86 -6.79 3.39
C ASP A 63 20.27 -8.20 3.18
N LEU A 64 19.79 -8.49 1.95
CA LEU A 64 19.11 -9.74 1.57
C LEU A 64 19.94 -11.02 1.85
N ILE A 65 21.22 -10.88 2.18
CA ILE A 65 22.05 -12.00 2.62
C ILE A 65 21.66 -12.50 4.03
N VAL A 66 20.98 -11.64 4.83
CA VAL A 66 20.39 -12.01 6.12
C VAL A 66 19.06 -12.73 5.87
N ASP A 67 18.08 -12.01 5.35
CA ASP A 67 16.78 -12.48 4.88
C ASP A 67 16.04 -11.33 4.15
N CYS A 68 14.74 -11.48 3.92
CA CYS A 68 13.93 -10.45 3.26
C CYS A 68 13.25 -9.47 4.24
N HIS A 69 13.37 -9.67 5.56
CA HIS A 69 12.58 -8.96 6.59
C HIS A 69 12.80 -7.45 6.53
N HIS A 70 14.03 -6.99 6.77
CA HIS A 70 14.36 -5.56 6.83
C HIS A 70 13.96 -4.82 5.54
N THR A 71 14.20 -5.46 4.38
CA THR A 71 13.85 -4.88 3.09
C THR A 71 12.34 -4.70 2.94
N ILE A 72 11.53 -5.70 3.27
CA ILE A 72 10.07 -5.66 3.09
C ILE A 72 9.43 -4.68 4.07
N GLU A 73 9.84 -4.70 5.34
CA GLU A 73 9.35 -3.79 6.37
C GLU A 73 9.67 -2.33 6.03
N ASP A 74 10.92 -2.02 5.71
CA ASP A 74 11.35 -0.67 5.37
C ASP A 74 10.70 -0.15 4.07
N VAL A 75 10.45 -1.01 3.08
CA VAL A 75 9.64 -0.64 1.89
C VAL A 75 8.20 -0.29 2.31
N GLY A 76 7.61 -1.04 3.22
CA GLY A 76 6.28 -0.73 3.77
C GLY A 76 6.25 0.62 4.50
N ILE A 77 7.27 0.92 5.32
CA ILE A 77 7.42 2.23 6.00
C ILE A 77 7.48 3.36 4.97
N VAL A 78 8.39 3.26 4.00
CA VAL A 78 8.62 4.31 3.00
C VAL A 78 7.40 4.52 2.10
N LEU A 79 6.71 3.45 1.72
CA LEU A 79 5.47 3.55 0.94
C LEU A 79 4.35 4.22 1.77
N GLY A 80 4.23 3.88 3.05
CA GLY A 80 3.27 4.52 3.95
C GLY A 80 3.53 6.01 4.14
N GLU A 81 4.80 6.42 4.32
CA GLU A 81 5.21 7.82 4.38
C GLU A 81 4.89 8.55 3.07
N ALA A 82 5.19 7.94 1.92
CA ALA A 82 4.91 8.54 0.61
C ALA A 82 3.40 8.71 0.36
N ILE A 83 2.57 7.75 0.77
CA ILE A 83 1.10 7.86 0.72
C ILE A 83 0.65 9.06 1.58
N LYS A 84 1.14 9.16 2.81
CA LYS A 84 0.79 10.25 3.73
C LYS A 84 1.16 11.62 3.17
N GLU A 85 2.37 11.77 2.65
CA GLU A 85 2.85 13.02 2.07
C GLU A 85 2.07 13.40 0.81
N ALA A 86 1.84 12.43 -0.10
CA ALA A 86 1.12 12.68 -1.34
C ALA A 86 -0.36 13.07 -1.11
N ILE A 87 -1.03 12.51 -0.10
CA ILE A 87 -2.41 12.85 0.25
C ILE A 87 -2.48 14.25 0.89
N GLY A 88 -1.45 14.66 1.62
CA GLY A 88 -1.38 15.97 2.27
C GLY A 88 -2.43 16.17 3.35
N ASP A 89 -3.17 17.29 3.29
CA ASP A 89 -4.10 17.73 4.33
C ASP A 89 -5.46 16.99 4.33
N LYS A 90 -5.62 16.01 3.46
CA LYS A 90 -6.84 15.16 3.35
C LYS A 90 -8.14 15.93 3.06
N LYS A 91 -8.04 17.17 2.56
CA LYS A 91 -9.23 17.93 2.15
C LYS A 91 -9.83 17.38 0.88
N SER A 92 -11.15 17.38 0.86
CA SER A 92 -11.96 17.02 -0.31
C SER A 92 -11.78 15.58 -0.80
N ILE A 93 -11.11 14.70 -0.06
CA ILE A 93 -11.03 13.27 -0.41
C ILE A 93 -12.21 12.49 0.17
N ARG A 94 -12.51 11.34 -0.41
CA ARG A 94 -13.56 10.43 0.10
C ARG A 94 -13.22 9.87 1.48
N ARG A 95 -11.94 9.77 1.84
CA ARG A 95 -11.44 9.28 3.11
C ARG A 95 -11.58 7.77 3.29
N TYR A 96 -12.71 7.19 2.92
CA TYR A 96 -13.00 5.76 3.01
C TYR A 96 -12.92 5.12 1.64
N GLY A 97 -12.39 3.92 1.58
CA GLY A 97 -12.46 3.06 0.41
C GLY A 97 -12.48 1.61 0.83
N ASP A 98 -13.27 0.81 0.14
CA ASP A 98 -13.39 -0.61 0.41
C ASP A 98 -13.67 -1.41 -0.85
N ILE A 99 -13.30 -2.69 -0.82
CA ILE A 99 -13.57 -3.62 -1.90
C ILE A 99 -13.62 -5.06 -1.42
N ILE A 100 -14.46 -5.84 -2.05
CA ILE A 100 -14.36 -7.29 -2.08
C ILE A 100 -13.86 -7.67 -3.47
N LEU A 101 -12.63 -8.16 -3.57
CA LEU A 101 -11.93 -8.39 -4.82
C LEU A 101 -11.73 -9.89 -5.06
N PRO A 102 -12.27 -10.42 -6.19
CA PRO A 102 -12.02 -11.79 -6.60
C PRO A 102 -10.72 -11.90 -7.42
N MET A 103 -10.01 -13.00 -7.24
CA MET A 103 -8.90 -13.43 -8.07
C MET A 103 -8.89 -14.95 -8.14
N ASP A 104 -9.38 -15.51 -9.24
CA ASP A 104 -9.64 -16.95 -9.42
C ASP A 104 -10.45 -17.53 -8.23
N GLU A 105 -9.90 -18.48 -7.47
CA GLU A 105 -10.51 -19.05 -6.27
C GLU A 105 -10.42 -18.16 -5.03
N THR A 106 -9.65 -17.09 -5.10
CA THR A 106 -9.38 -16.20 -3.98
C THR A 106 -10.39 -15.05 -3.93
N LEU A 107 -10.82 -14.71 -2.71
CA LEU A 107 -11.69 -13.57 -2.45
C LEU A 107 -11.15 -12.80 -1.25
N ILE A 108 -10.77 -11.54 -1.47
CA ILE A 108 -10.17 -10.66 -0.47
C ILE A 108 -11.09 -9.47 -0.19
N MET A 109 -11.32 -9.17 1.09
CA MET A 109 -11.90 -7.92 1.54
C MET A 109 -10.78 -6.98 1.99
N CYS A 110 -10.82 -5.74 1.53
CA CYS A 110 -9.96 -4.66 2.02
C CYS A 110 -10.81 -3.43 2.30
N ALA A 111 -10.58 -2.78 3.46
CA ALA A 111 -11.24 -1.53 3.84
C ALA A 111 -10.23 -0.57 4.49
N ILE A 112 -10.30 0.73 4.10
CA ILE A 112 -9.40 1.79 4.53
C ILE A 112 -10.19 2.97 5.12
N ASP A 113 -9.70 3.51 6.24
CA ASP A 113 -10.04 4.85 6.74
C ASP A 113 -8.75 5.69 6.89
N LEU A 114 -8.61 6.73 6.09
CA LEU A 114 -7.49 7.67 6.14
C LEU A 114 -7.60 8.62 7.34
N SER A 115 -7.83 8.06 8.53
CA SER A 115 -8.22 8.74 9.77
C SER A 115 -7.11 9.50 10.49
N GLY A 116 -5.85 9.33 10.10
CA GLY A 116 -4.69 9.82 10.86
C GLY A 116 -4.30 8.93 12.06
N ARG A 117 -5.08 7.90 12.37
CA ARG A 117 -4.84 6.95 13.48
C ARG A 117 -4.49 5.59 12.91
N PRO A 118 -3.28 5.05 13.18
CA PRO A 118 -2.87 3.78 12.62
C PRO A 118 -3.61 2.61 13.29
N TYR A 119 -4.00 1.63 12.48
CA TYR A 119 -4.51 0.34 12.94
C TYR A 119 -4.45 -0.67 11.79
N LEU A 120 -3.96 -1.87 12.05
CA LEU A 120 -4.07 -2.99 11.12
C LEU A 120 -4.97 -4.10 11.70
N GLY A 121 -6.09 -4.37 11.02
CA GLY A 121 -6.87 -5.60 11.18
C GLY A 121 -6.50 -6.58 10.07
N PHE A 122 -5.74 -7.62 10.38
CA PHE A 122 -5.26 -8.60 9.41
C PHE A 122 -5.78 -10.00 9.77
N GLU A 123 -6.55 -10.60 8.86
CA GLU A 123 -7.14 -11.92 9.05
C GLU A 123 -6.88 -12.78 7.80
N SER A 124 -5.77 -13.49 7.84
CA SER A 124 -5.37 -14.47 6.83
C SER A 124 -4.39 -15.48 7.43
N ALA A 125 -4.41 -16.68 6.90
CA ALA A 125 -3.39 -17.69 7.12
C ALA A 125 -2.87 -18.15 5.77
N PHE A 126 -1.57 -18.46 5.71
CA PHE A 126 -0.87 -19.01 4.54
C PHE A 126 -0.51 -20.46 4.83
N THR A 127 -0.38 -21.25 3.77
CA THR A 127 -0.05 -22.68 3.85
C THR A 127 1.43 -22.96 3.58
N ALA A 128 2.06 -22.11 2.77
CA ALA A 128 3.49 -22.16 2.47
C ALA A 128 4.26 -21.14 3.33
N ASP A 129 5.49 -21.46 3.70
CA ASP A 129 6.36 -20.53 4.41
C ASP A 129 6.84 -19.39 3.50
N SER A 130 6.91 -19.62 2.20
CA SER A 130 7.37 -18.62 1.22
C SER A 130 6.75 -18.78 -0.16
N VAL A 131 6.72 -17.67 -0.91
CA VAL A 131 6.45 -17.64 -2.36
C VAL A 131 7.71 -17.08 -3.05
N GLY A 132 8.48 -17.94 -3.70
CA GLY A 132 9.83 -17.60 -4.15
C GLY A 132 10.73 -17.27 -2.95
N TYR A 133 11.39 -16.12 -2.99
CA TYR A 133 12.23 -15.62 -1.89
C TYR A 133 11.49 -14.68 -0.92
N PHE A 134 10.16 -14.63 -0.99
CA PHE A 134 9.32 -13.81 -0.16
C PHE A 134 8.70 -14.66 0.96
N ASP A 135 9.07 -14.42 2.21
CA ASP A 135 8.48 -15.09 3.37
C ASP A 135 7.04 -14.62 3.59
N THR A 136 6.09 -15.54 3.71
CA THR A 136 4.67 -15.22 3.84
C THR A 136 4.33 -14.48 5.14
N GLN A 137 5.14 -14.62 6.19
CA GLN A 137 5.00 -13.82 7.42
C GLN A 137 5.14 -12.32 7.13
N MET A 138 5.94 -11.95 6.15
CA MET A 138 6.19 -10.56 5.78
C MET A 138 4.99 -9.85 5.16
N VAL A 139 3.96 -10.57 4.72
CA VAL A 139 2.72 -9.96 4.23
C VAL A 139 2.09 -9.08 5.30
N LYS A 140 1.95 -9.61 6.52
CA LYS A 140 1.37 -8.87 7.64
C LYS A 140 2.26 -7.70 8.06
N GLU A 141 3.58 -7.93 8.14
CA GLU A 141 4.56 -6.89 8.53
C GLU A 141 4.57 -5.73 7.51
N PHE A 142 4.51 -6.03 6.22
CA PHE A 142 4.42 -5.03 5.17
C PHE A 142 3.18 -4.14 5.32
N PHE A 143 1.99 -4.74 5.47
CA PHE A 143 0.76 -3.96 5.64
C PHE A 143 0.69 -3.25 6.99
N TYR A 144 1.30 -3.81 8.03
CA TYR A 144 1.47 -3.14 9.33
C TYR A 144 2.31 -1.87 9.17
N ALA A 145 3.49 -1.98 8.55
CA ALA A 145 4.39 -0.87 8.30
C ALA A 145 3.69 0.26 7.51
N ILE A 146 2.95 -0.08 6.45
CA ILE A 146 2.17 0.89 5.67
C ILE A 146 1.10 1.56 6.56
N SER A 147 0.29 0.80 7.29
CA SER A 147 -0.82 1.35 8.04
C SER A 147 -0.37 2.34 9.11
N TYR A 148 0.74 2.02 9.76
CA TYR A 148 1.33 2.87 10.81
C TYR A 148 2.01 4.11 10.25
N SER A 149 2.79 3.98 9.19
CA SER A 149 3.50 5.11 8.58
C SER A 149 2.55 6.08 7.86
N ALA A 150 1.53 5.57 7.17
CA ALA A 150 0.50 6.40 6.53
C ALA A 150 -0.50 6.99 7.52
N GLY A 151 -0.62 6.44 8.73
CA GLY A 151 -1.62 6.85 9.70
C GLY A 151 -3.04 6.51 9.22
N MET A 152 -3.27 5.27 8.80
CA MET A 152 -4.58 4.80 8.35
C MET A 152 -5.07 3.59 9.17
N ASN A 153 -6.39 3.44 9.26
CA ASN A 153 -6.94 2.14 9.61
C ASN A 153 -6.99 1.31 8.32
N LEU A 154 -6.41 0.12 8.36
CA LEU A 154 -6.39 -0.82 7.25
C LEU A 154 -6.93 -2.17 7.75
N HIS A 155 -7.96 -2.68 7.11
CA HIS A 155 -8.48 -4.01 7.35
C HIS A 155 -8.32 -4.85 6.09
N ILE A 156 -7.66 -6.01 6.22
CA ILE A 156 -7.51 -6.99 5.14
C ILE A 156 -7.95 -8.34 5.67
N ARG A 157 -8.90 -8.99 4.96
CA ARG A 157 -9.42 -10.28 5.33
C ARG A 157 -9.47 -11.20 4.11
N LYS A 158 -8.90 -12.39 4.22
CA LYS A 158 -9.13 -13.48 3.29
C LYS A 158 -10.52 -14.09 3.56
N ILE A 159 -11.44 -14.00 2.61
CA ILE A 159 -12.76 -14.63 2.67
C ILE A 159 -12.69 -16.04 2.13
N ALA A 160 -11.97 -16.24 1.01
CA ALA A 160 -11.71 -17.54 0.39
C ALA A 160 -10.34 -17.54 -0.29
N GLY A 161 -9.81 -18.71 -0.64
CA GLY A 161 -8.57 -18.88 -1.39
C GLY A 161 -7.66 -19.93 -0.75
N GLU A 162 -6.98 -20.67 -1.63
CA GLU A 162 -6.09 -21.78 -1.26
C GLU A 162 -4.65 -21.56 -1.75
N ASN A 163 -4.45 -20.88 -2.90
CA ASN A 163 -3.14 -20.58 -3.45
C ASN A 163 -2.57 -19.32 -2.81
N ASP A 164 -1.47 -19.45 -2.06
CA ASP A 164 -0.87 -18.32 -1.33
C ASP A 164 -0.39 -17.18 -2.25
N HIS A 165 0.06 -17.49 -3.47
CA HIS A 165 0.38 -16.46 -4.46
C HIS A 165 -0.87 -15.63 -4.82
N HIS A 166 -2.00 -16.29 -5.13
CA HIS A 166 -3.26 -15.62 -5.47
C HIS A 166 -3.80 -14.81 -4.28
N ILE A 167 -3.69 -15.34 -3.06
CA ILE A 167 -4.10 -14.68 -1.84
C ILE A 167 -3.32 -13.37 -1.65
N ILE A 168 -1.98 -13.43 -1.72
CA ILE A 168 -1.12 -12.26 -1.52
C ILE A 168 -1.34 -11.24 -2.65
N GLU A 169 -1.36 -11.67 -3.90
CA GLU A 169 -1.61 -10.77 -5.03
C GLU A 169 -3.01 -10.12 -4.93
N GLY A 170 -4.02 -10.90 -4.53
CA GLY A 170 -5.37 -10.39 -4.25
C GLY A 170 -5.37 -9.30 -3.17
N MET A 171 -4.56 -9.45 -2.11
CA MET A 171 -4.41 -8.43 -1.05
C MET A 171 -3.80 -7.13 -1.58
N PHE A 172 -2.73 -7.20 -2.38
CA PHE A 172 -2.10 -6.02 -2.96
C PHE A 172 -3.03 -5.29 -3.94
N LYS A 173 -3.78 -6.02 -4.76
CA LYS A 173 -4.79 -5.46 -5.67
C LYS A 173 -5.95 -4.82 -4.90
N ALA A 174 -6.46 -5.51 -3.87
CA ALA A 174 -7.56 -4.99 -3.05
C ALA A 174 -7.15 -3.74 -2.28
N PHE A 175 -5.94 -3.73 -1.70
CA PHE A 175 -5.38 -2.54 -1.06
C PHE A 175 -5.24 -1.38 -2.05
N ALA A 176 -4.73 -1.63 -3.26
CA ALA A 176 -4.59 -0.61 -4.30
C ALA A 176 -5.95 0.02 -4.67
N LYS A 177 -6.97 -0.81 -4.87
CA LYS A 177 -8.32 -0.33 -5.24
C LYS A 177 -9.01 0.42 -4.11
N ALA A 178 -8.89 -0.06 -2.88
CA ALA A 178 -9.45 0.63 -1.71
C ALA A 178 -8.74 1.97 -1.46
N LEU A 179 -7.42 2.04 -1.65
CA LEU A 179 -6.66 3.28 -1.52
C LEU A 179 -7.00 4.29 -2.63
N ASP A 180 -7.10 3.83 -3.88
CA ASP A 180 -7.55 4.65 -5.01
C ASP A 180 -8.90 5.30 -4.68
N GLU A 181 -9.89 4.52 -4.24
CA GLU A 181 -11.21 5.03 -3.88
C GLU A 181 -11.16 6.01 -2.69
N ALA A 182 -10.42 5.69 -1.63
CA ALA A 182 -10.30 6.55 -0.45
C ALA A 182 -9.68 7.93 -0.77
N THR A 183 -8.80 7.98 -1.78
CA THR A 183 -8.09 9.19 -2.18
C THR A 183 -8.79 10.01 -3.26
N VAL A 184 -9.89 9.52 -3.86
CA VAL A 184 -10.67 10.28 -4.85
C VAL A 184 -11.11 11.62 -4.28
N LYS A 185 -10.85 12.70 -5.01
CA LYS A 185 -11.40 14.02 -4.69
C LYS A 185 -12.89 14.08 -5.05
N ASP A 186 -13.74 14.36 -4.06
CA ASP A 186 -15.19 14.50 -4.26
C ASP A 186 -15.58 15.98 -4.09
N THR A 187 -16.11 16.58 -5.15
CA THR A 187 -16.46 18.01 -5.19
C THR A 187 -17.55 18.42 -4.20
N ARG A 188 -18.29 17.46 -3.63
CA ARG A 188 -19.28 17.68 -2.59
C ARG A 188 -18.65 17.88 -1.21
N ILE A 189 -17.42 17.38 -1.00
CA ILE A 189 -16.65 17.49 0.24
C ILE A 189 -15.81 18.76 0.15
N LYS A 190 -16.19 19.80 0.92
CA LYS A 190 -15.52 21.10 0.85
C LYS A 190 -14.34 21.25 1.81
N THR A 191 -14.27 20.39 2.83
CA THR A 191 -13.28 20.44 3.90
C THR A 191 -12.78 19.02 4.18
N ILE A 192 -12.23 18.78 5.36
CA ILE A 192 -11.91 17.44 5.86
C ILE A 192 -13.21 16.70 6.20
N LEU A 193 -13.42 15.49 5.72
CA LEU A 193 -14.59 14.67 6.02
C LEU A 193 -14.52 14.11 7.46
N SER A 194 -14.75 14.99 8.42
CA SER A 194 -14.71 14.66 9.85
C SER A 194 -15.62 15.61 10.62
N THR A 195 -16.45 15.10 11.51
CA THR A 195 -17.26 15.92 12.43
C THR A 195 -16.41 16.71 13.43
N LYS A 196 -15.14 16.31 13.62
CA LYS A 196 -14.16 17.02 14.48
C LYS A 196 -13.45 18.16 13.75
N GLY A 197 -13.58 18.25 12.40
CA GLY A 197 -12.88 19.24 11.58
C GLY A 197 -11.37 18.95 11.37
N SER A 198 -10.87 17.83 11.87
CA SER A 198 -9.46 17.38 11.73
C SER A 198 -9.37 15.85 11.65
N LEU A 199 -8.25 15.35 11.11
CA LEU A 199 -7.86 13.93 11.05
C LEU A 199 -6.41 13.77 11.49
#